data_35df7c17585c5308737e78f306fcdda6
#
_entry.id   35df7c17585c5308737e78f306fcdda6
#
_cell.length_a   1.000
_cell.length_b   1.000
_cell.length_c   1.000
_cell.angle_alpha   90.00
_cell.angle_beta   90.00
_cell.angle_gamma   90.00
#
_symmetry.space_group_name_H-M   'P 1'
#
loop_
_entity.id
_entity.type
_entity.pdbx_description
1 polymer ?
#
loop_
_entity_poly.entity_id
_entity_poly.type
_entity_poly.pdbx_seq_one_letter_code
_entity_poly.pdbx_strand_id
1 'polypeptide(L)'
;MPAITLLSEADLRSCITLDRDAIDAIEQAFALLATAKVAMPPILRLDVPEHNGEVDVKTAYLPGLERFAIKVSPGFFDNPKLGLPSLNGMMMLLSARTGLLDALLLDNGYLTAVRTAAAGAVAARWLSRQDSRSVALIGSGEQARLQLQALRLVRPIEQVKVWGRDAQRTAALCDDLGRDGQLQVKACDSVDQAMQAVDIAITCTPSREPLIQPHHLQPGLHITAMGSDAEHKNEIAPTALARLDRYVADRLSQTRVLGELHHALRAGAVSQQAVHSELGQIIAGLHPGRVQAEEVTLCDLTGTGAQDTA
;
A
#
# COMPACT_ATOMS: atom_id res chain seq x y z
N MET A 1 0.70 -21.10 -32.63
CA MET A 1 0.37 -20.24 -31.50
C MET A 1 1.44 -19.18 -31.41
N PRO A 2 1.12 -17.93 -31.00
CA PRO A 2 2.16 -16.96 -30.77
C PRO A 2 3.07 -17.45 -29.64
N ALA A 3 4.32 -17.02 -29.65
CA ALA A 3 5.27 -17.33 -28.57
C ALA A 3 4.80 -16.65 -27.27
N ILE A 4 4.86 -17.36 -26.16
CA ILE A 4 4.57 -16.83 -24.83
C ILE A 4 5.89 -16.54 -24.13
N THR A 5 6.06 -15.34 -23.58
CA THR A 5 7.24 -14.98 -22.79
C THR A 5 7.07 -15.50 -21.36
N LEU A 6 8.07 -16.22 -20.85
CA LEU A 6 8.14 -16.63 -19.45
C LEU A 6 9.26 -15.87 -18.77
N LEU A 7 8.95 -15.12 -17.68
CA LEU A 7 9.92 -14.37 -16.90
C LEU A 7 9.91 -14.87 -15.45
N SER A 8 11.10 -15.21 -14.97
CA SER A 8 11.34 -15.52 -13.56
C SER A 8 11.47 -14.26 -12.71
N GLU A 9 11.44 -14.40 -11.39
CA GLU A 9 11.73 -13.28 -10.47
C GLU A 9 13.09 -12.64 -10.76
N ALA A 10 14.12 -13.44 -11.09
CA ALA A 10 15.45 -12.93 -11.41
C ALA A 10 15.44 -12.07 -12.67
N ASP A 11 14.72 -12.49 -13.72
CA ASP A 11 14.56 -11.69 -14.94
C ASP A 11 13.85 -10.37 -14.65
N LEU A 12 12.78 -10.42 -13.86
CA LEU A 12 11.99 -9.23 -13.48
C LEU A 12 12.81 -8.26 -12.65
N ARG A 13 13.58 -8.74 -11.68
CA ARG A 13 14.48 -7.90 -10.87
C ARG A 13 15.59 -7.23 -11.69
N SER A 14 15.96 -7.82 -12.84
CA SER A 14 16.97 -7.22 -13.73
C SER A 14 16.45 -6.05 -14.55
N CYS A 15 15.12 -5.94 -14.74
CA CYS A 15 14.51 -4.94 -15.61
C CYS A 15 13.50 -4.00 -14.89
N ILE A 16 13.03 -4.38 -13.72
CA ILE A 16 12.06 -3.57 -12.94
C ILE A 16 12.67 -3.27 -11.57
N THR A 17 12.73 -2.00 -11.21
CA THR A 17 13.22 -1.51 -9.93
C THR A 17 12.20 -0.58 -9.27
N LEU A 18 12.32 -0.41 -7.95
CA LEU A 18 11.55 0.59 -7.23
C LEU A 18 12.23 1.96 -7.40
N ASP A 19 11.82 2.69 -8.42
CA ASP A 19 12.35 3.99 -8.80
C ASP A 19 11.21 5.00 -9.09
N ARG A 20 11.57 6.15 -9.64
CA ARG A 20 10.59 7.19 -9.97
C ARG A 20 9.67 6.76 -11.11
N ASP A 21 10.15 6.00 -12.07
CA ASP A 21 9.35 5.55 -13.21
C ASP A 21 8.26 4.57 -12.73
N ALA A 22 8.58 3.67 -11.80
CA ALA A 22 7.59 2.81 -11.16
C ALA A 22 6.54 3.61 -10.37
N ILE A 23 6.94 4.67 -9.65
CA ILE A 23 6.01 5.55 -8.94
C ILE A 23 5.10 6.28 -9.94
N ASP A 24 5.64 6.81 -11.02
CA ASP A 24 4.90 7.57 -12.02
C ASP A 24 3.93 6.66 -12.81
N ALA A 25 4.27 5.39 -13.07
CA ALA A 25 3.37 4.41 -13.67
C ALA A 25 2.15 4.15 -12.75
N ILE A 26 2.38 3.96 -11.46
CA ILE A 26 1.28 3.76 -10.49
C ILE A 26 0.44 5.03 -10.32
N GLU A 27 1.05 6.22 -10.35
CA GLU A 27 0.32 7.50 -10.33
C GLU A 27 -0.61 7.64 -11.54
N GLN A 28 -0.13 7.28 -12.74
CA GLN A 28 -0.94 7.26 -13.96
C GLN A 28 -2.10 6.28 -13.87
N ALA A 29 -1.89 5.08 -13.30
CA ALA A 29 -2.95 4.11 -13.09
C ALA A 29 -4.06 4.66 -12.17
N PHE A 30 -3.70 5.33 -11.07
CA PHE A 30 -4.67 6.01 -10.22
C PHE A 30 -5.42 7.13 -10.96
N ALA A 31 -4.73 7.95 -11.76
CA ALA A 31 -5.38 8.98 -12.57
C ALA A 31 -6.39 8.37 -13.56
N LEU A 32 -6.05 7.26 -14.21
CA LEU A 32 -6.95 6.55 -15.12
C LEU A 32 -8.19 6.00 -14.41
N LEU A 33 -8.07 5.54 -13.16
CA LEU A 33 -9.23 5.12 -12.36
C LEU A 33 -10.28 6.23 -12.18
N ALA A 34 -9.86 7.49 -12.19
CA ALA A 34 -10.74 8.64 -12.02
C ALA A 34 -11.24 9.24 -13.35
N THR A 35 -10.46 9.09 -14.43
CA THR A 35 -10.70 9.81 -15.69
C THR A 35 -11.17 8.91 -16.84
N ALA A 36 -11.01 7.59 -16.71
CA ALA A 36 -11.36 6.64 -17.75
C ALA A 36 -12.41 5.61 -17.26
N LYS A 37 -13.09 4.98 -18.21
CA LYS A 37 -13.99 3.87 -17.90
C LYS A 37 -13.20 2.58 -17.70
N VAL A 38 -12.54 2.47 -16.56
CA VAL A 38 -11.78 1.27 -16.17
C VAL A 38 -12.74 0.14 -15.82
N ALA A 39 -12.49 -1.06 -16.36
CA ALA A 39 -13.16 -2.28 -15.94
C ALA A 39 -12.31 -2.98 -14.86
N MET A 40 -12.76 -2.94 -13.62
CA MET A 40 -12.08 -3.54 -12.48
C MET A 40 -13.11 -4.31 -11.64
N PRO A 41 -13.20 -5.64 -11.81
CA PRO A 41 -14.10 -6.48 -11.04
C PRO A 41 -13.67 -6.51 -9.57
N PRO A 42 -14.59 -6.88 -8.64
CA PRO A 42 -14.24 -7.14 -7.26
C PRO A 42 -13.12 -8.18 -7.14
N ILE A 43 -12.36 -8.09 -6.06
CA ILE A 43 -11.31 -9.06 -5.73
C ILE A 43 -11.98 -10.44 -5.58
N LEU A 44 -11.47 -11.44 -6.31
CA LEU A 44 -11.82 -12.82 -6.05
C LEU A 44 -10.91 -13.31 -4.93
N ARG A 45 -11.51 -13.69 -3.81
CA ARG A 45 -10.81 -14.23 -2.65
C ARG A 45 -11.18 -15.68 -2.40
N LEU A 46 -10.17 -16.51 -2.17
CA LEU A 46 -10.29 -17.89 -1.75
C LEU A 46 -9.55 -18.05 -0.42
N ASP A 47 -10.26 -18.43 0.63
CA ASP A 47 -9.66 -18.75 1.92
C ASP A 47 -9.35 -20.25 2.04
N VAL A 48 -8.22 -20.57 2.67
CA VAL A 48 -7.76 -21.93 2.99
C VAL A 48 -7.49 -22.00 4.51
N PRO A 49 -8.56 -22.04 5.33
CA PRO A 49 -8.46 -21.86 6.78
C PRO A 49 -7.58 -22.90 7.48
N GLU A 50 -7.56 -24.14 6.98
CA GLU A 50 -6.79 -25.26 7.55
C GLU A 50 -5.28 -24.99 7.54
N HIS A 51 -4.83 -24.11 6.65
CA HIS A 51 -3.41 -23.75 6.49
C HIS A 51 -3.14 -22.28 6.74
N ASN A 52 -4.07 -21.56 7.40
CA ASN A 52 -3.98 -20.11 7.62
C ASN A 52 -3.60 -19.38 6.33
N GLY A 53 -4.27 -19.78 5.24
CA GLY A 53 -3.97 -19.38 3.86
C GLY A 53 -5.09 -18.61 3.22
N GLU A 54 -4.74 -17.76 2.27
CA GLU A 54 -5.65 -17.01 1.41
C GLU A 54 -5.06 -16.89 0.01
N VAL A 55 -5.91 -16.73 -1.00
CA VAL A 55 -5.48 -16.42 -2.38
C VAL A 55 -6.36 -15.31 -2.92
N ASP A 56 -5.76 -14.17 -3.26
CA ASP A 56 -6.45 -13.07 -3.93
C ASP A 56 -6.14 -13.09 -5.42
N VAL A 57 -7.20 -12.95 -6.26
CA VAL A 57 -7.06 -12.71 -7.69
C VAL A 57 -7.55 -11.29 -8.00
N LYS A 58 -6.67 -10.48 -8.60
CA LYS A 58 -6.95 -9.08 -8.95
C LYS A 58 -6.66 -8.85 -10.42
N THR A 59 -7.50 -8.06 -11.07
CA THR A 59 -7.32 -7.66 -12.47
C THR A 59 -8.00 -6.33 -12.74
N ALA A 60 -7.55 -5.62 -13.77
CA ALA A 60 -8.25 -4.48 -14.33
C ALA A 60 -7.90 -4.31 -15.81
N TYR A 61 -8.84 -3.82 -16.59
CA TYR A 61 -8.57 -3.30 -17.93
C TYR A 61 -8.58 -1.76 -17.87
N LEU A 62 -7.44 -1.17 -18.23
CA LEU A 62 -7.28 0.27 -18.32
C LEU A 62 -7.33 0.66 -19.82
N PRO A 63 -8.30 1.48 -20.25
CA PRO A 63 -8.41 1.91 -21.64
C PRO A 63 -7.14 2.62 -22.10
N GLY A 64 -6.64 2.24 -23.27
CA GLY A 64 -5.41 2.77 -23.86
C GLY A 64 -4.17 1.91 -23.65
N LEU A 65 -4.20 0.96 -22.72
CA LEU A 65 -3.12 -0.01 -22.56
C LEU A 65 -3.31 -1.18 -23.53
N GLU A 66 -2.22 -1.65 -24.12
CA GLU A 66 -2.22 -2.78 -25.06
C GLU A 66 -2.42 -4.14 -24.36
N ARG A 67 -2.15 -4.18 -23.04
CA ARG A 67 -2.21 -5.39 -22.22
C ARG A 67 -2.93 -5.11 -20.91
N PHE A 68 -3.40 -6.17 -20.28
CA PHE A 68 -3.88 -6.13 -18.90
C PHE A 68 -3.34 -7.34 -18.14
N ALA A 69 -3.22 -7.18 -16.82
CA ALA A 69 -2.73 -8.24 -15.95
C ALA A 69 -3.87 -8.96 -15.21
N ILE A 70 -3.68 -10.26 -15.00
CA ILE A 70 -4.39 -11.03 -13.98
C ILE A 70 -3.36 -11.49 -12.98
N LYS A 71 -3.43 -10.97 -11.77
CA LYS A 71 -2.54 -11.32 -10.67
C LYS A 71 -3.17 -12.36 -9.77
N VAL A 72 -2.39 -13.36 -9.39
CA VAL A 72 -2.72 -14.35 -8.36
C VAL A 72 -1.73 -14.16 -7.21
N SER A 73 -2.23 -13.83 -6.01
CA SER A 73 -1.42 -13.54 -4.82
C SER A 73 -1.82 -14.47 -3.67
N PRO A 74 -1.15 -15.61 -3.48
CA PRO A 74 -1.33 -16.44 -2.31
C PRO A 74 -0.60 -15.85 -1.09
N GLY A 75 -1.27 -15.91 0.06
CA GLY A 75 -0.71 -15.61 1.36
C GLY A 75 -0.93 -16.79 2.31
N PHE A 76 0.14 -17.47 2.74
CA PHE A 76 0.08 -18.58 3.69
C PHE A 76 0.91 -18.22 4.91
N PHE A 77 0.23 -17.75 5.96
CA PHE A 77 0.87 -17.08 7.10
C PHE A 77 1.60 -18.04 8.06
N ASP A 78 1.42 -19.34 7.90
CA ASP A 78 2.15 -20.37 8.64
C ASP A 78 3.43 -20.86 7.94
N ASN A 79 3.65 -20.48 6.68
CA ASN A 79 4.83 -20.82 5.91
C ASN A 79 6.17 -20.50 6.59
N PRO A 80 6.34 -19.40 7.36
CA PRO A 80 7.59 -19.14 8.08
C PRO A 80 7.97 -20.26 9.07
N LYS A 81 7.00 -21.01 9.61
CA LYS A 81 7.27 -22.18 10.46
C LYS A 81 7.94 -23.34 9.69
N LEU A 82 7.79 -23.31 8.35
CA LEU A 82 8.37 -24.28 7.42
C LEU A 82 9.63 -23.74 6.72
N GLY A 83 10.09 -22.52 7.07
CA GLY A 83 11.20 -21.84 6.39
C GLY A 83 10.84 -21.29 5.01
N LEU A 84 9.54 -21.14 4.68
CA LEU A 84 9.04 -20.63 3.42
C LEU A 84 8.52 -19.20 3.57
N PRO A 85 8.46 -18.38 2.50
CA PRO A 85 7.86 -17.04 2.54
C PRO A 85 6.35 -17.14 2.75
N SER A 86 5.80 -16.18 3.53
CA SER A 86 4.34 -16.09 3.75
C SER A 86 3.58 -15.65 2.51
N LEU A 87 4.18 -14.81 1.69
CA LEU A 87 3.57 -14.24 0.49
C LEU A 87 4.26 -14.79 -0.75
N ASN A 88 3.48 -14.95 -1.80
CA ASN A 88 3.95 -15.33 -3.12
C ASN A 88 3.10 -14.63 -4.18
N GLY A 89 3.41 -14.79 -5.45
CA GLY A 89 2.65 -14.19 -6.53
C GLY A 89 3.07 -14.66 -7.90
N MET A 90 2.14 -14.49 -8.83
CA MET A 90 2.39 -14.58 -10.26
C MET A 90 1.42 -13.67 -11.00
N MET A 91 1.79 -13.25 -12.21
CA MET A 91 0.91 -12.47 -13.08
C MET A 91 0.88 -13.06 -14.49
N MET A 92 -0.30 -13.02 -15.10
CA MET A 92 -0.51 -13.29 -16.51
C MET A 92 -0.74 -11.97 -17.22
N LEU A 93 0.01 -11.69 -18.27
CA LEU A 93 -0.20 -10.56 -19.19
C LEU A 93 -0.96 -11.03 -20.42
N LEU A 94 -2.13 -10.46 -20.64
CA LEU A 94 -2.99 -10.77 -21.78
C LEU A 94 -3.09 -9.56 -22.72
N SER A 95 -3.11 -9.82 -24.01
CA SER A 95 -3.39 -8.80 -25.02
C SER A 95 -4.81 -8.24 -24.82
N ALA A 96 -4.95 -6.93 -24.66
CA ALA A 96 -6.24 -6.26 -24.57
C ALA A 96 -7.04 -6.32 -25.89
N ARG A 97 -6.38 -6.62 -27.00
CA ARG A 97 -7.00 -6.72 -28.32
C ARG A 97 -7.54 -8.11 -28.64
N THR A 98 -6.82 -9.17 -28.23
CA THR A 98 -7.11 -10.55 -28.66
C THR A 98 -7.43 -11.50 -27.53
N GLY A 99 -7.17 -11.13 -26.27
CA GLY A 99 -7.28 -12.00 -25.10
C GLY A 99 -6.23 -13.12 -25.04
N LEU A 100 -5.25 -13.14 -25.97
CA LEU A 100 -4.21 -14.15 -25.95
C LEU A 100 -3.20 -13.85 -24.84
N LEU A 101 -2.62 -14.89 -24.27
CA LEU A 101 -1.55 -14.79 -23.28
C LEU A 101 -0.26 -14.36 -23.97
N ASP A 102 0.29 -13.20 -23.60
CA ASP A 102 1.56 -12.68 -24.08
C ASP A 102 2.73 -13.08 -23.17
N ALA A 103 2.52 -13.03 -21.85
CA ALA A 103 3.57 -13.39 -20.89
C ALA A 103 3.02 -14.00 -19.59
N LEU A 104 3.84 -14.85 -18.97
CA LEU A 104 3.65 -15.37 -17.62
C LEU A 104 4.83 -14.90 -16.77
N LEU A 105 4.53 -14.15 -15.69
CA LEU A 105 5.49 -13.55 -14.77
C LEU A 105 5.47 -14.34 -13.46
N LEU A 106 6.53 -15.13 -13.22
CA LEU A 106 6.72 -15.91 -12.01
C LEU A 106 7.54 -15.09 -11.01
N ASP A 107 6.91 -14.04 -10.49
CA ASP A 107 7.57 -12.97 -9.73
C ASP A 107 7.72 -13.26 -8.23
N ASN A 108 7.13 -14.33 -7.72
CA ASN A 108 7.09 -14.67 -6.29
C ASN A 108 6.59 -13.51 -5.39
N GLY A 109 5.76 -12.60 -5.95
CA GLY A 109 5.23 -11.43 -5.25
C GLY A 109 6.10 -10.17 -5.35
N TYR A 110 7.23 -10.21 -6.06
CA TYR A 110 8.13 -9.06 -6.23
C TYR A 110 7.43 -7.84 -6.84
N LEU A 111 6.70 -8.02 -7.94
CA LEU A 111 5.99 -6.92 -8.59
C LEU A 111 4.88 -6.36 -7.68
N THR A 112 4.19 -7.23 -6.95
CA THR A 112 3.22 -6.80 -5.93
C THR A 112 3.91 -5.94 -4.86
N ALA A 113 5.09 -6.34 -4.38
CA ALA A 113 5.82 -5.58 -3.38
C ALA A 113 6.25 -4.20 -3.90
N VAL A 114 6.79 -4.13 -5.12
CA VAL A 114 7.22 -2.89 -5.78
C VAL A 114 6.05 -1.94 -6.01
N ARG A 115 4.93 -2.40 -6.63
CA ARG A 115 3.78 -1.53 -6.92
C ARG A 115 3.09 -1.05 -5.63
N THR A 116 3.14 -1.85 -4.57
CA THR A 116 2.59 -1.48 -3.27
C THR A 116 3.40 -0.34 -2.64
N ALA A 117 4.73 -0.43 -2.70
CA ALA A 117 5.60 0.64 -2.23
C ALA A 117 5.45 1.92 -3.06
N ALA A 118 5.37 1.80 -4.38
CA ALA A 118 5.11 2.92 -5.27
C ALA A 118 3.78 3.63 -4.95
N ALA A 119 2.71 2.89 -4.65
CA ALA A 119 1.43 3.46 -4.25
C ALA A 119 1.51 4.29 -2.96
N GLY A 120 2.28 3.83 -1.96
CA GLY A 120 2.54 4.61 -0.75
C GLY A 120 3.30 5.91 -1.03
N ALA A 121 4.27 5.88 -1.93
CA ALA A 121 4.98 7.09 -2.38
C ALA A 121 4.05 8.05 -3.11
N VAL A 122 3.14 7.57 -3.98
CA VAL A 122 2.12 8.40 -4.63
C VAL A 122 1.22 9.06 -3.59
N ALA A 123 0.72 8.30 -2.60
CA ALA A 123 -0.10 8.86 -1.52
C ALA A 123 0.65 9.96 -0.77
N ALA A 124 1.91 9.72 -0.38
CA ALA A 124 2.73 10.71 0.29
C ALA A 124 3.01 11.94 -0.60
N ARG A 125 3.24 11.77 -1.91
CA ARG A 125 3.48 12.86 -2.87
C ARG A 125 2.33 13.86 -2.87
N TRP A 126 1.09 13.40 -2.79
CA TRP A 126 -0.11 14.23 -2.89
C TRP A 126 -0.69 14.68 -1.55
N LEU A 127 -0.42 13.96 -0.47
CA LEU A 127 -1.12 14.15 0.81
C LEU A 127 -0.22 14.53 1.98
N SER A 128 1.11 14.32 1.90
CA SER A 128 2.02 14.81 2.93
C SER A 128 2.57 16.19 2.59
N ARG A 129 3.11 16.89 3.59
CA ARG A 129 3.84 18.14 3.37
C ARG A 129 5.11 17.88 2.56
N GLN A 130 5.49 18.82 1.70
CA GLN A 130 6.69 18.68 0.86
C GLN A 130 8.00 18.66 1.68
N ASP A 131 7.99 19.34 2.81
CA ASP A 131 9.11 19.47 3.73
C ASP A 131 9.17 18.37 4.80
N SER A 132 8.32 17.33 4.71
CA SER A 132 8.31 16.18 5.64
C SER A 132 9.67 15.49 5.68
N ARG A 133 10.24 15.35 6.90
CA ARG A 133 11.57 14.78 7.13
C ARG A 133 11.59 13.58 8.05
N SER A 134 10.48 13.34 8.76
CA SER A 134 10.38 12.26 9.74
C SER A 134 9.25 11.29 9.43
N VAL A 135 9.53 9.99 9.60
CA VAL A 135 8.54 8.94 9.34
C VAL A 135 8.51 7.90 10.46
N ALA A 136 7.29 7.49 10.84
CA ALA A 136 7.05 6.30 11.64
C ALA A 136 6.70 5.12 10.71
N LEU A 137 7.44 4.02 10.82
CA LEU A 137 7.11 2.74 10.21
C LEU A 137 6.46 1.84 11.28
N ILE A 138 5.18 1.58 11.11
CA ILE A 138 4.41 0.69 11.98
C ILE A 138 4.30 -0.66 11.27
N GLY A 139 5.25 -1.52 11.58
CA GLY A 139 5.56 -2.79 10.95
C GLY A 139 7.07 -2.93 10.71
N SER A 140 7.58 -4.17 10.77
CA SER A 140 9.01 -4.47 10.58
C SER A 140 9.24 -5.54 9.50
N GLY A 141 8.31 -5.67 8.56
CA GLY A 141 8.39 -6.59 7.43
C GLY A 141 9.03 -5.98 6.18
N GLU A 142 9.00 -6.72 5.08
CA GLU A 142 9.50 -6.29 3.77
C GLU A 142 8.87 -4.98 3.31
N GLN A 143 7.55 -4.84 3.48
CA GLN A 143 6.86 -3.60 3.09
C GLN A 143 7.37 -2.38 3.86
N ALA A 144 7.72 -2.47 5.14
CA ALA A 144 8.27 -1.34 5.87
C ALA A 144 9.56 -0.80 5.21
N ARG A 145 10.44 -1.70 4.74
CA ARG A 145 11.66 -1.35 3.99
C ARG A 145 11.34 -0.69 2.65
N LEU A 146 10.50 -1.32 1.84
CA LEU A 146 10.18 -0.84 0.50
C LEU A 146 9.41 0.48 0.53
N GLN A 147 8.51 0.65 1.50
CA GLN A 147 7.78 1.90 1.71
C GLN A 147 8.73 3.06 2.01
N LEU A 148 9.74 2.84 2.88
CA LEU A 148 10.74 3.86 3.14
C LEU A 148 11.57 4.18 1.89
N GLN A 149 11.98 3.16 1.13
CA GLN A 149 12.72 3.37 -0.12
C GLN A 149 11.92 4.24 -1.11
N ALA A 150 10.65 3.90 -1.33
CA ALA A 150 9.77 4.67 -2.21
C ALA A 150 9.51 6.08 -1.67
N LEU A 151 9.26 6.23 -0.36
CA LEU A 151 9.03 7.52 0.27
C LEU A 151 10.23 8.48 0.09
N ARG A 152 11.45 7.99 0.21
CA ARG A 152 12.69 8.79 0.01
C ARG A 152 12.86 9.30 -1.42
N LEU A 153 12.20 8.71 -2.41
CA LEU A 153 12.21 9.22 -3.79
C LEU A 153 11.34 10.48 -3.94
N VAL A 154 10.40 10.72 -3.03
CA VAL A 154 9.41 11.80 -3.10
C VAL A 154 9.46 12.79 -1.92
N ARG A 155 10.12 12.44 -0.80
CA ARG A 155 10.26 13.28 0.40
C ARG A 155 11.69 13.20 0.95
N PRO A 156 12.20 14.31 1.52
CA PRO A 156 13.57 14.39 2.07
C PRO A 156 13.64 13.79 3.48
N ILE A 157 13.35 12.50 3.61
CA ILE A 157 13.32 11.81 4.92
C ILE A 157 14.73 11.70 5.50
N GLU A 158 14.86 12.11 6.75
CA GLU A 158 16.11 12.09 7.54
C GLU A 158 15.97 11.24 8.81
N GLN A 159 14.75 11.17 9.39
CA GLN A 159 14.48 10.49 10.65
C GLN A 159 13.46 9.39 10.46
N VAL A 160 13.77 8.21 10.97
CA VAL A 160 12.93 7.02 10.87
C VAL A 160 12.73 6.41 12.25
N LYS A 161 11.50 6.24 12.67
CA LYS A 161 11.13 5.50 13.86
C LYS A 161 10.43 4.23 13.46
N VAL A 162 10.84 3.10 13.99
CA VAL A 162 10.31 1.79 13.63
C VAL A 162 9.71 1.12 14.85
N TRP A 163 8.49 0.66 14.70
CA TRP A 163 7.86 -0.22 15.66
C TRP A 163 7.34 -1.50 14.99
N GLY A 164 7.53 -2.63 15.64
CA GLY A 164 6.98 -3.93 15.24
C GLY A 164 6.80 -4.83 16.46
N ARG A 165 5.89 -5.79 16.39
CA ARG A 165 5.61 -6.74 17.49
C ARG A 165 6.83 -7.59 17.89
N ASP A 166 7.69 -7.87 16.92
CA ASP A 166 8.92 -8.63 17.11
C ASP A 166 10.09 -7.64 17.25
N ALA A 167 10.59 -7.47 18.47
CA ALA A 167 11.67 -6.55 18.77
C ALA A 167 12.98 -6.92 18.03
N GLN A 168 13.25 -8.21 17.82
CA GLN A 168 14.47 -8.67 17.14
C GLN A 168 14.42 -8.31 15.65
N ARG A 169 13.29 -8.55 14.99
CA ARG A 169 13.07 -8.15 13.59
C ARG A 169 13.09 -6.63 13.44
N THR A 170 12.54 -5.91 14.41
CA THR A 170 12.56 -4.44 14.42
C THR A 170 13.97 -3.91 14.52
N ALA A 171 14.79 -4.45 15.42
CA ALA A 171 16.20 -4.09 15.55
C ALA A 171 16.99 -4.40 14.26
N ALA A 172 16.81 -5.59 13.69
CA ALA A 172 17.47 -5.97 12.44
C ALA A 172 17.10 -5.04 11.26
N LEU A 173 15.83 -4.62 11.17
CA LEU A 173 15.41 -3.64 10.18
C LEU A 173 16.07 -2.27 10.43
N CYS A 174 16.13 -1.81 11.67
CA CYS A 174 16.79 -0.55 12.01
C CYS A 174 18.27 -0.57 11.65
N ASP A 175 18.99 -1.65 11.97
CA ASP A 175 20.41 -1.82 11.62
C ASP A 175 20.62 -1.77 10.10
N ASP A 176 19.73 -2.41 9.34
CA ASP A 176 19.81 -2.40 7.89
C ASP A 176 19.53 -1.01 7.29
N LEU A 177 18.49 -0.32 7.76
CA LEU A 177 18.11 1.01 7.29
C LEU A 177 19.13 2.09 7.67
N GLY A 178 19.83 1.92 8.80
CA GLY A 178 20.85 2.85 9.28
C GLY A 178 22.26 2.59 8.74
N ARG A 179 22.46 1.51 7.97
CA ARG A 179 23.81 1.01 7.58
C ARG A 179 24.65 2.01 6.79
N ASP A 180 24.01 2.81 5.94
CA ASP A 180 24.71 3.82 5.12
C ASP A 180 24.95 5.16 5.84
N GLY A 181 24.45 5.31 7.07
CA GLY A 181 24.59 6.52 7.88
C GLY A 181 23.80 7.74 7.37
N GLN A 182 22.98 7.58 6.34
CA GLN A 182 22.19 8.69 5.77
C GLN A 182 20.93 8.99 6.58
N LEU A 183 20.44 8.03 7.36
CA LEU A 183 19.21 8.12 8.13
C LEU A 183 19.49 8.00 9.63
N GLN A 184 18.78 8.81 10.41
CA GLN A 184 18.67 8.62 11.85
C GLN A 184 17.55 7.62 12.14
N VAL A 185 17.91 6.36 12.38
CA VAL A 185 16.94 5.27 12.57
C VAL A 185 16.87 4.91 14.05
N LYS A 186 15.66 4.79 14.57
CA LYS A 186 15.38 4.42 15.97
C LYS A 186 14.34 3.32 16.06
N ALA A 187 14.67 2.21 16.72
CA ALA A 187 13.69 1.24 17.18
C ALA A 187 12.88 1.82 18.34
N CYS A 188 11.58 1.59 18.34
CA CYS A 188 10.64 2.06 19.36
C CYS A 188 9.97 0.89 20.06
N ASP A 189 9.76 1.02 21.37
CA ASP A 189 9.15 -0.03 22.19
C ASP A 189 7.63 -0.05 22.11
N SER A 190 7.02 1.05 21.63
CA SER A 190 5.57 1.18 21.46
C SER A 190 5.22 2.01 20.23
N VAL A 191 3.96 1.86 19.76
CA VAL A 191 3.39 2.72 18.73
C VAL A 191 3.40 4.18 19.18
N ASP A 192 3.08 4.45 20.46
CA ASP A 192 3.11 5.81 21.01
C ASP A 192 4.48 6.49 20.85
N GLN A 193 5.58 5.74 21.11
CA GLN A 193 6.92 6.28 20.90
C GLN A 193 7.22 6.51 19.41
N ALA A 194 6.81 5.60 18.55
CA ALA A 194 7.04 5.73 17.11
C ALA A 194 6.29 6.94 16.54
N MET A 195 5.07 7.20 17.00
CA MET A 195 4.20 8.26 16.50
C MET A 195 4.53 9.67 17.04
N GLN A 196 5.43 9.80 18.05
CA GLN A 196 5.79 11.10 18.58
C GLN A 196 6.52 11.97 17.56
N ALA A 197 5.99 13.16 17.28
CA ALA A 197 6.63 14.20 16.45
C ALA A 197 7.14 13.66 15.10
N VAL A 198 6.30 12.96 14.36
CA VAL A 198 6.58 12.51 12.99
C VAL A 198 5.67 13.21 12.00
N ASP A 199 6.18 13.46 10.80
CA ASP A 199 5.44 14.11 9.72
C ASP A 199 4.58 13.10 8.95
N ILE A 200 5.07 11.86 8.83
CA ILE A 200 4.42 10.78 8.10
C ILE A 200 4.39 9.53 8.97
N ALA A 201 3.30 8.79 8.92
CA ALA A 201 3.19 7.43 9.47
C ALA A 201 2.82 6.47 8.34
N ILE A 202 3.46 5.31 8.30
CA ILE A 202 3.12 4.24 7.36
C ILE A 202 2.78 2.99 8.19
N THR A 203 1.55 2.50 8.06
CA THR A 203 1.14 1.24 8.68
C THR A 203 1.16 0.13 7.63
N CYS A 204 1.85 -0.97 7.93
CA CYS A 204 2.04 -2.10 7.02
C CYS A 204 2.08 -3.43 7.78
N THR A 205 1.08 -3.63 8.65
CA THR A 205 0.96 -4.82 9.50
C THR A 205 -0.29 -5.63 9.14
N PRO A 206 -0.33 -6.93 9.44
CA PRO A 206 -1.54 -7.72 9.33
C PRO A 206 -2.41 -7.62 10.61
N SER A 207 -2.37 -6.48 11.31
CA SER A 207 -3.08 -6.33 12.57
C SER A 207 -4.60 -6.43 12.38
N ARG A 208 -5.26 -7.05 13.37
CA ARG A 208 -6.72 -7.10 13.47
C ARG A 208 -7.25 -6.11 14.51
N GLU A 209 -6.33 -5.49 15.26
CA GLU A 209 -6.62 -4.51 16.30
C GLU A 209 -5.97 -3.18 15.92
N PRO A 210 -6.68 -2.06 16.11
CA PRO A 210 -6.18 -0.74 15.77
C PRO A 210 -4.89 -0.38 16.50
N LEU A 211 -3.88 0.02 15.75
CA LEU A 211 -2.58 0.47 16.25
C LEU A 211 -2.53 2.00 16.38
N ILE A 212 -3.11 2.70 15.41
CA ILE A 212 -3.16 4.17 15.41
C ILE A 212 -4.44 4.62 16.12
N GLN A 213 -4.27 5.40 17.20
CA GLN A 213 -5.32 5.89 18.08
C GLN A 213 -5.53 7.42 17.88
N PRO A 214 -6.67 8.00 18.32
CA PRO A 214 -6.95 9.42 18.18
C PRO A 214 -5.89 10.36 18.78
N HIS A 215 -5.19 9.94 19.83
CA HIS A 215 -4.15 10.74 20.49
C HIS A 215 -2.82 10.78 19.69
N HIS A 216 -2.65 9.92 18.69
CA HIS A 216 -1.51 9.97 17.76
C HIS A 216 -1.66 11.05 16.69
N LEU A 217 -2.88 11.56 16.47
CA LEU A 217 -3.15 12.56 15.45
C LEU A 217 -2.61 13.91 15.90
N GLN A 218 -1.67 14.45 15.17
CA GLN A 218 -1.06 15.76 15.40
C GLN A 218 -1.14 16.60 14.13
N PRO A 219 -1.22 17.94 14.25
CA PRO A 219 -1.30 18.82 13.08
C PRO A 219 -0.21 18.55 12.07
N GLY A 220 -0.59 18.45 10.79
CA GLY A 220 0.31 18.23 9.67
C GLY A 220 0.68 16.77 9.40
N LEU A 221 0.24 15.83 10.22
CA LEU A 221 0.50 14.39 10.02
C LEU A 221 -0.13 13.88 8.71
N HIS A 222 0.61 13.06 7.99
CA HIS A 222 0.07 12.20 6.92
C HIS A 222 0.18 10.73 7.32
N ILE A 223 -0.88 9.95 7.10
CA ILE A 223 -0.90 8.51 7.35
C ILE A 223 -1.11 7.78 6.03
N THR A 224 -0.21 6.87 5.68
CA THR A 224 -0.40 5.87 4.63
C THR A 224 -0.79 4.56 5.29
N ALA A 225 -2.06 4.18 5.23
CA ALA A 225 -2.58 2.93 5.77
C ALA A 225 -2.58 1.86 4.67
N MET A 226 -1.81 0.78 4.86
CA MET A 226 -1.51 -0.17 3.80
C MET A 226 -1.73 -1.63 4.19
N GLY A 227 -1.86 -1.92 5.49
CA GLY A 227 -1.96 -3.29 5.96
C GLY A 227 -3.36 -3.87 5.97
N SER A 228 -4.39 -3.03 5.86
CA SER A 228 -5.79 -3.43 5.97
C SER A 228 -6.40 -3.76 4.60
N ASP A 229 -5.87 -4.79 3.93
CA ASP A 229 -6.28 -5.27 2.62
C ASP A 229 -7.31 -6.42 2.66
N ALA A 230 -7.87 -6.70 3.83
CA ALA A 230 -8.90 -7.72 4.06
C ALA A 230 -9.88 -7.25 5.16
N GLU A 231 -11.13 -7.75 5.13
CA GLU A 231 -12.21 -7.32 6.01
C GLU A 231 -11.90 -7.40 7.51
N HIS A 232 -11.04 -8.35 7.90
CA HIS A 232 -10.70 -8.60 9.30
C HIS A 232 -9.45 -7.86 9.78
N LYS A 233 -8.71 -7.19 8.87
CA LYS A 233 -7.50 -6.42 9.21
C LYS A 233 -7.87 -4.98 9.50
N ASN A 234 -7.31 -4.42 10.57
CA ASN A 234 -7.57 -3.05 11.00
C ASN A 234 -6.34 -2.47 11.69
N GLU A 235 -5.81 -1.38 11.20
CA GLU A 235 -4.64 -0.69 11.77
C GLU A 235 -5.00 0.66 12.38
N ILE A 236 -6.12 1.29 11.94
CA ILE A 236 -6.53 2.63 12.37
C ILE A 236 -7.81 2.54 13.20
N ALA A 237 -7.81 3.13 14.38
CA ALA A 237 -9.02 3.17 15.19
C ALA A 237 -10.14 3.93 14.47
N PRO A 238 -11.38 3.41 14.45
CA PRO A 238 -12.53 4.11 13.87
C PRO A 238 -12.69 5.53 14.38
N THR A 239 -12.41 5.76 15.67
CA THR A 239 -12.46 7.07 16.31
C THR A 239 -11.31 8.00 15.89
N ALA A 240 -10.18 7.46 15.45
CA ALA A 240 -9.11 8.24 14.84
C ALA A 240 -9.49 8.65 13.43
N LEU A 241 -10.04 7.73 12.62
CA LEU A 241 -10.49 8.02 11.27
C LEU A 241 -11.55 9.13 11.24
N ALA A 242 -12.45 9.16 12.22
CA ALA A 242 -13.48 10.21 12.37
C ALA A 242 -12.92 11.61 12.70
N ARG A 243 -11.63 11.72 13.06
CA ARG A 243 -10.96 13.00 13.41
C ARG A 243 -10.01 13.51 12.33
N LEU A 244 -9.93 12.83 11.21
CA LEU A 244 -9.10 13.27 10.09
C LEU A 244 -9.74 14.48 9.41
N ASP A 245 -8.89 15.43 8.99
CA ASP A 245 -9.34 16.51 8.12
C ASP A 245 -9.62 15.98 6.70
N ARG A 246 -8.88 14.92 6.31
CA ARG A 246 -9.03 14.33 4.98
C ARG A 246 -8.74 12.83 4.99
N TYR A 247 -9.76 12.07 4.66
CA TYR A 247 -9.66 10.66 4.32
C TYR A 247 -9.68 10.49 2.79
N VAL A 248 -8.75 9.71 2.26
CA VAL A 248 -8.61 9.41 0.82
C VAL A 248 -8.49 7.90 0.64
N ALA A 249 -9.24 7.34 -0.29
CA ALA A 249 -9.18 5.91 -0.63
C ALA A 249 -8.40 5.69 -1.93
N ASP A 250 -7.77 4.54 -2.10
CA ASP A 250 -7.36 4.09 -3.44
C ASP A 250 -8.59 3.82 -4.32
N ARG A 251 -9.63 3.17 -3.75
CA ARG A 251 -10.93 2.95 -4.37
C ARG A 251 -12.03 2.88 -3.31
N LEU A 252 -12.97 3.81 -3.30
CA LEU A 252 -14.03 3.89 -2.29
C LEU A 252 -14.95 2.67 -2.27
N SER A 253 -15.27 2.11 -3.45
CA SER A 253 -16.07 0.89 -3.52
C SER A 253 -15.39 -0.31 -2.85
N GLN A 254 -14.07 -0.31 -2.78
CA GLN A 254 -13.27 -1.36 -2.16
C GLN A 254 -13.07 -1.09 -0.66
N THR A 255 -12.68 0.14 -0.26
CA THR A 255 -12.46 0.49 1.14
C THR A 255 -13.73 0.49 2.01
N ARG A 256 -14.92 0.53 1.39
CA ARG A 256 -16.20 0.33 2.09
C ARG A 256 -16.46 -1.12 2.47
N VAL A 257 -15.80 -2.07 1.85
CA VAL A 257 -15.97 -3.52 2.08
C VAL A 257 -14.81 -4.07 2.91
N LEU A 258 -13.61 -3.57 2.64
CA LEU A 258 -12.37 -3.90 3.36
C LEU A 258 -11.56 -2.60 3.56
N GLY A 259 -10.46 -2.62 4.28
CA GLY A 259 -9.72 -1.39 4.60
C GLY A 259 -10.21 -0.68 5.85
N GLU A 260 -9.67 0.49 6.11
CA GLU A 260 -9.91 1.23 7.35
C GLU A 260 -11.32 1.87 7.37
N LEU A 261 -11.81 2.32 6.22
CA LEU A 261 -13.16 2.90 6.11
C LEU A 261 -14.25 1.90 6.49
N HIS A 262 -14.09 0.63 6.09
CA HIS A 262 -15.01 -0.45 6.43
C HIS A 262 -15.28 -0.51 7.95
N HIS A 263 -14.20 -0.52 8.75
CA HIS A 263 -14.31 -0.57 10.21
C HIS A 263 -14.96 0.69 10.81
N ALA A 264 -14.62 1.87 10.28
CA ALA A 264 -15.20 3.13 10.75
C ALA A 264 -16.70 3.22 10.45
N LEU A 265 -17.15 2.73 9.29
CA LEU A 265 -18.55 2.64 8.92
C LEU A 265 -19.32 1.65 9.79
N ARG A 266 -18.75 0.47 10.05
CA ARG A 266 -19.37 -0.55 10.93
C ARG A 266 -19.48 -0.08 12.38
N ALA A 267 -18.50 0.67 12.87
CA ALA A 267 -18.51 1.25 14.20
C ALA A 267 -19.44 2.48 14.33
N GLY A 268 -20.00 2.98 13.22
CA GLY A 268 -20.79 4.20 13.21
C GLY A 268 -19.98 5.47 13.52
N ALA A 269 -18.66 5.40 13.45
CA ALA A 269 -17.75 6.52 13.68
C ALA A 269 -17.75 7.52 12.51
N VAL A 270 -18.07 7.05 11.31
CA VAL A 270 -18.21 7.84 10.09
C VAL A 270 -19.56 7.56 9.46
N SER A 271 -20.21 8.59 8.91
CA SER A 271 -21.50 8.47 8.24
C SER A 271 -21.36 7.71 6.91
N GLN A 272 -22.36 6.87 6.60
CA GLN A 272 -22.46 6.21 5.29
C GLN A 272 -22.57 7.21 4.12
N GLN A 273 -23.11 8.40 4.38
CA GLN A 273 -23.27 9.49 3.42
C GLN A 273 -22.07 10.41 3.35
N ALA A 274 -21.04 10.21 4.20
CA ALA A 274 -19.85 11.03 4.16
C ALA A 274 -19.17 10.95 2.78
N VAL A 275 -18.87 12.10 2.22
CA VAL A 275 -18.17 12.23 0.94
C VAL A 275 -16.67 12.15 1.18
N HIS A 276 -16.05 11.19 0.54
CA HIS A 276 -14.60 11.01 0.56
C HIS A 276 -14.06 11.04 -0.86
N SER A 277 -12.78 11.37 -1.00
CA SER A 277 -12.11 11.40 -2.30
C SER A 277 -11.36 10.09 -2.55
N GLU A 278 -11.20 9.75 -3.82
CA GLU A 278 -10.25 8.74 -4.27
C GLU A 278 -8.92 9.41 -4.66
N LEU A 279 -7.81 8.72 -4.44
CA LEU A 279 -6.47 9.24 -4.76
C LEU A 279 -6.35 9.64 -6.24
N GLY A 280 -6.93 8.84 -7.14
CA GLY A 280 -6.98 9.14 -8.56
C GLY A 280 -7.69 10.46 -8.90
N GLN A 281 -8.74 10.81 -8.15
CA GLN A 281 -9.45 12.09 -8.34
C GLN A 281 -8.58 13.30 -7.94
N ILE A 282 -7.75 13.13 -6.92
CA ILE A 282 -6.80 14.15 -6.49
C ILE A 282 -5.71 14.33 -7.53
N ILE A 283 -5.14 13.24 -8.02
CA ILE A 283 -4.12 13.24 -9.08
C ILE A 283 -4.64 13.89 -10.37
N ALA A 284 -5.90 13.61 -10.72
CA ALA A 284 -6.55 14.20 -11.89
C ALA A 284 -7.01 15.67 -11.70
N GLY A 285 -6.79 16.26 -10.52
CA GLY A 285 -7.21 17.64 -10.22
C GLY A 285 -8.72 17.83 -10.04
N LEU A 286 -9.48 16.73 -9.88
CA LEU A 286 -10.94 16.78 -9.68
C LEU A 286 -11.31 17.09 -8.23
N HIS A 287 -10.44 16.76 -7.29
CA HIS A 287 -10.55 17.05 -5.87
C HIS A 287 -9.23 17.57 -5.32
N PRO A 288 -9.24 18.45 -4.31
CA PRO A 288 -8.01 18.92 -3.70
C PRO A 288 -7.34 17.80 -2.89
N GLY A 289 -6.01 17.72 -2.96
CA GLY A 289 -5.18 16.98 -2.01
C GLY A 289 -5.09 17.73 -0.68
N ARG A 290 -3.92 17.71 -0.02
CA ARG A 290 -3.67 18.56 1.16
C ARG A 290 -3.79 20.02 0.76
N VAL A 291 -4.59 20.80 1.53
CA VAL A 291 -4.82 22.23 1.28
C VAL A 291 -4.07 23.08 2.30
N GLN A 292 -4.04 22.67 3.57
CA GLN A 292 -3.37 23.39 4.65
C GLN A 292 -2.27 22.52 5.29
N ALA A 293 -1.25 23.20 5.79
CA ALA A 293 -0.10 22.51 6.38
C ALA A 293 -0.48 21.68 7.62
N GLU A 294 -1.46 22.15 8.38
CA GLU A 294 -1.92 21.55 9.63
C GLU A 294 -2.88 20.38 9.46
N GLU A 295 -3.46 20.20 8.26
CA GLU A 295 -4.39 19.08 8.02
C GLU A 295 -3.77 17.73 8.41
N VAL A 296 -4.57 16.89 9.05
CA VAL A 296 -4.27 15.47 9.27
C VAL A 296 -4.91 14.67 8.14
N THR A 297 -4.08 14.07 7.32
CA THR A 297 -4.53 13.33 6.13
C THR A 297 -4.25 11.84 6.26
N LEU A 298 -5.13 11.01 5.71
CA LEU A 298 -4.92 9.57 5.60
C LEU A 298 -5.23 9.09 4.19
N CYS A 299 -4.37 8.23 3.65
CA CYS A 299 -4.65 7.46 2.45
C CYS A 299 -4.80 5.98 2.80
N ASP A 300 -5.96 5.42 2.51
CA ASP A 300 -6.31 4.01 2.71
C ASP A 300 -6.06 3.24 1.41
N LEU A 301 -5.05 2.37 1.41
CA LEU A 301 -4.55 1.66 0.24
C LEU A 301 -4.76 0.16 0.39
N THR A 302 -5.81 -0.34 -0.20
CA THR A 302 -6.20 -1.76 -0.16
C THR A 302 -5.65 -2.57 -1.34
N GLY A 303 -5.07 -1.88 -2.32
CA GLY A 303 -4.45 -2.48 -3.49
C GLY A 303 -5.46 -2.87 -4.57
N THR A 304 -5.36 -2.21 -5.72
CA THR A 304 -6.30 -2.35 -6.84
C THR A 304 -5.70 -3.13 -8.01
N GLY A 305 -6.55 -3.78 -8.81
CA GLY A 305 -6.13 -4.44 -10.05
C GLY A 305 -5.54 -3.48 -11.09
N ALA A 306 -5.86 -2.18 -11.00
CA ALA A 306 -5.28 -1.16 -11.86
C ALA A 306 -3.78 -1.00 -11.66
N GLN A 307 -3.32 -1.04 -10.39
CA GLN A 307 -1.91 -1.00 -10.05
C GLN A 307 -1.14 -2.25 -10.49
N ASP A 308 -1.83 -3.38 -10.59
CA ASP A 308 -1.22 -4.64 -11.04
C ASP A 308 -1.11 -4.71 -12.57
N THR A 309 -1.88 -3.87 -13.30
CA THR A 309 -1.87 -3.78 -14.77
C THR A 309 -0.92 -2.69 -15.30
N ALA A 310 -0.66 -1.65 -14.50
CA ALA A 310 0.24 -0.56 -14.86
C ALA A 310 1.69 -1.01 -14.91
#